data_8d1ed7078efed42c549cada3bef08082
#
_entry.id   8d1ed7078efed42c549cada3bef08082
#
_cell.length_a   1.000
_cell.length_b   1.000
_cell.length_c   1.000
_cell.angle_alpha   90.00
_cell.angle_beta   90.00
_cell.angle_gamma   90.00
#
_symmetry.space_group_name_H-M   'P 1'
#
loop_
_entity.id
_entity.type
_entity.pdbx_description
1 polymer ?
#
loop_
_entity_poly.entity_id
_entity_poly.type
_entity_poly.pdbx_seq_one_letter_code
_entity_poly.pdbx_strand_id
1 'polypeptide(L)'
;YFKFVKESYGFDRSLKEHWKKSDKKFNGYSIVDIEKMLPIVEKYNKDNGKLDFHDMIKRFLEKALDPDIDALIVDEAQDSNKTQKKALDKIARNAKEYWFVGDPDQTIFEWAGANADEFYRLSQGAEELEQGHRCSKTINVKCKNIIKPIWDYYGTHRIWKPTVHDGNEYYLPSLEIESSNLK
;
A
#
# COMPACT_ATOMS: atom_id res chain seq x y z
N TYR A 1 5.60 15.54 -11.38
CA TYR A 1 4.36 16.20 -10.99
C TYR A 1 3.28 15.20 -10.54
N PHE A 2 2.75 14.38 -11.44
CA PHE A 2 1.66 13.43 -11.11
C PHE A 2 1.98 12.52 -9.95
N LYS A 3 3.19 11.97 -9.89
CA LYS A 3 3.61 11.10 -8.79
C LYS A 3 3.54 11.83 -7.45
N PHE A 4 4.02 13.07 -7.38
CA PHE A 4 4.01 13.86 -6.16
C PHE A 4 2.60 14.19 -5.68
N VAL A 5 1.71 14.61 -6.60
CA VAL A 5 0.30 14.90 -6.27
C VAL A 5 -0.41 13.64 -5.79
N LYS A 6 -0.19 12.50 -6.45
CA LYS A 6 -0.76 11.21 -6.03
C LYS A 6 -0.26 10.77 -4.67
N GLU A 7 1.02 10.92 -4.40
CA GLU A 7 1.60 10.65 -3.08
C GLU A 7 0.94 11.53 -2.01
N SER A 8 0.75 12.83 -2.26
CA SER A 8 0.10 13.73 -1.28
C SER A 8 -1.34 13.27 -0.95
N TYR A 9 -2.09 12.83 -1.92
CA TYR A 9 -3.44 12.29 -1.72
C TYR A 9 -3.43 10.95 -0.97
N GLY A 10 -2.49 10.06 -1.30
CA GLY A 10 -2.34 8.79 -0.59
C GLY A 10 -2.06 8.98 0.91
N PHE A 11 -1.25 9.99 1.24
CA PHE A 11 -0.98 10.36 2.64
C PHE A 11 -2.07 11.24 3.28
N ASP A 12 -3.12 11.61 2.55
CA ASP A 12 -4.15 12.55 3.01
C ASP A 12 -3.52 13.87 3.51
N ARG A 13 -2.63 14.44 2.72
CA ARG A 13 -1.89 15.67 3.04
C ARG A 13 -2.16 16.72 1.98
N SER A 14 -2.16 18.00 2.40
CA SER A 14 -2.07 19.08 1.43
C SER A 14 -0.74 19.02 0.66
N LEU A 15 -0.70 19.58 -0.55
CA LEU A 15 0.54 19.63 -1.34
C LEU A 15 1.71 20.28 -0.57
N LYS A 16 1.42 21.34 0.21
CA LYS A 16 2.44 22.05 1.02
C LYS A 16 2.99 21.20 2.15
N GLU A 17 2.12 20.44 2.83
CA GLU A 17 2.55 19.52 3.90
C GLU A 17 3.36 18.37 3.34
N HIS A 18 2.93 17.83 2.20
CA HIS A 18 3.66 16.77 1.53
C HIS A 18 5.02 17.26 1.04
N TRP A 19 5.09 18.47 0.48
CA TRP A 19 6.34 19.11 0.07
C TRP A 19 7.33 19.25 1.22
N LYS A 20 6.88 19.74 2.39
CA LYS A 20 7.72 19.90 3.59
C LYS A 20 8.30 18.57 4.11
N LYS A 21 7.59 17.48 3.92
CA LYS A 21 7.98 16.13 4.38
C LYS A 21 8.71 15.31 3.33
N SER A 22 8.76 15.79 2.11
CA SER A 22 9.41 15.12 0.99
C SER A 22 10.89 15.50 0.94
N ASP A 23 11.77 14.52 1.00
CA ASP A 23 13.21 14.70 0.79
C ASP A 23 13.59 14.91 -0.69
N LYS A 24 12.62 14.80 -1.58
CA LYS A 24 12.82 14.86 -3.02
C LYS A 24 12.81 16.30 -3.50
N LYS A 25 13.99 16.82 -3.84
CA LYS A 25 14.08 18.00 -4.70
C LYS A 25 13.65 17.60 -6.11
N PHE A 26 12.49 18.07 -6.53
CA PHE A 26 12.03 17.88 -7.90
C PHE A 26 12.87 18.77 -8.83
N ASN A 27 13.73 18.17 -9.64
CA ASN A 27 14.67 18.82 -10.56
C ASN A 27 14.11 20.12 -11.18
N GLY A 28 14.45 21.27 -10.58
CA GLY A 28 14.11 22.59 -11.08
C GLY A 28 12.67 23.09 -10.83
N TYR A 29 11.77 22.30 -10.25
CA TYR A 29 10.40 22.73 -9.93
C TYR A 29 10.25 23.07 -8.46
N SER A 30 9.54 24.15 -8.18
CA SER A 30 9.14 24.56 -6.83
C SER A 30 7.71 24.09 -6.50
N ILE A 31 7.33 24.16 -5.22
CA ILE A 31 5.93 23.90 -4.81
C ILE A 31 4.96 24.85 -5.51
N VAL A 32 5.37 26.09 -5.76
CA VAL A 32 4.56 27.11 -6.45
C VAL A 32 4.26 26.69 -7.90
N ASP A 33 5.22 26.07 -8.57
CA ASP A 33 5.02 25.56 -9.93
C ASP A 33 4.01 24.40 -9.94
N ILE A 34 4.09 23.52 -8.94
CA ILE A 34 3.15 22.41 -8.78
C ILE A 34 1.73 22.94 -8.49
N GLU A 35 1.60 23.92 -7.60
CA GLU A 35 0.30 24.54 -7.28
C GLU A 35 -0.33 25.24 -8.49
N LYS A 36 0.46 25.85 -9.37
CA LYS A 36 -0.01 26.44 -10.63
C LYS A 36 -0.43 25.41 -11.67
N MET A 37 0.24 24.27 -11.72
CA MET A 37 -0.07 23.21 -12.68
C MET A 37 -1.35 22.44 -12.30
N LEU A 38 -1.64 22.29 -11.02
CA LEU A 38 -2.78 21.49 -10.55
C LEU A 38 -4.12 21.92 -11.17
N PRO A 39 -4.54 23.20 -11.11
CA PRO A 39 -5.82 23.63 -11.69
C PRO A 39 -5.86 23.47 -13.21
N ILE A 40 -4.73 23.54 -13.90
CA ILE A 40 -4.66 23.33 -15.35
C ILE A 40 -4.96 21.87 -15.67
N VAL A 41 -4.37 20.94 -14.92
CA VAL A 41 -4.59 19.49 -15.11
C VAL A 41 -6.01 19.11 -14.72
N GLU A 42 -6.52 19.63 -13.60
CA GLU A 42 -7.91 19.40 -13.16
C GLU A 42 -8.92 19.90 -14.21
N LYS A 43 -8.69 21.10 -14.76
CA LYS A 43 -9.50 21.64 -15.83
C LYS A 43 -9.44 20.76 -17.08
N TYR A 44 -8.24 20.37 -17.52
CA TYR A 44 -8.08 19.47 -18.65
C TYR A 44 -8.83 18.16 -18.47
N ASN A 45 -8.70 17.53 -17.30
CA ASN A 45 -9.40 16.29 -16.99
C ASN A 45 -10.91 16.46 -17.03
N LYS A 46 -11.42 17.55 -16.43
CA LYS A 46 -12.84 17.90 -16.42
C LYS A 46 -13.38 18.13 -17.84
N ASP A 47 -12.68 18.94 -18.63
CA ASP A 47 -13.09 19.32 -19.99
C ASP A 47 -13.09 18.09 -20.95
N ASN A 48 -12.26 17.09 -20.66
CA ASN A 48 -12.16 15.87 -21.46
C ASN A 48 -12.85 14.64 -20.82
N GLY A 49 -13.61 14.82 -19.75
CA GLY A 49 -14.31 13.73 -19.06
C GLY A 49 -13.39 12.68 -18.46
N LYS A 50 -12.14 13.04 -18.16
CA LYS A 50 -11.12 12.10 -17.60
C LYS A 50 -11.14 12.14 -16.09
N LEU A 51 -10.96 10.96 -15.49
CA LEU A 51 -10.78 10.77 -14.06
C LEU A 51 -9.54 9.90 -13.84
N ASP A 52 -8.73 10.27 -12.88
CA ASP A 52 -7.74 9.33 -12.36
C ASP A 52 -8.32 8.54 -11.16
N PHE A 53 -7.56 7.56 -10.67
CA PHE A 53 -8.01 6.72 -9.56
C PHE A 53 -8.30 7.53 -8.27
N HIS A 54 -7.55 8.59 -8.01
CA HIS A 54 -7.79 9.45 -6.85
C HIS A 54 -9.06 10.27 -7.00
N ASP A 55 -9.33 10.78 -8.21
CA ASP A 55 -10.57 11.49 -8.52
C ASP A 55 -11.78 10.57 -8.32
N MET A 56 -11.65 9.30 -8.68
CA MET A 56 -12.71 8.31 -8.49
C MET A 56 -13.01 8.11 -7.00
N ILE A 57 -11.97 7.88 -6.18
CA ILE A 57 -12.11 7.71 -4.73
C ILE A 57 -12.67 8.99 -4.10
N LYS A 58 -12.16 10.16 -4.47
CA LYS A 58 -12.64 11.45 -3.98
C LYS A 58 -14.12 11.67 -4.31
N ARG A 59 -14.54 11.41 -5.55
CA ARG A 59 -15.94 11.47 -5.95
C ARG A 59 -16.83 10.50 -5.19
N PHE A 60 -16.35 9.28 -4.94
CA PHE A 60 -17.06 8.31 -4.12
C PHE A 60 -17.26 8.84 -2.71
N LEU A 61 -16.22 9.39 -2.08
CA LEU A 61 -16.31 9.96 -0.73
C LEU A 61 -17.29 11.14 -0.66
N GLU A 62 -17.32 12.01 -1.68
CA GLU A 62 -18.11 13.23 -1.69
C GLU A 62 -19.58 13.00 -2.09
N LYS A 63 -19.83 12.12 -3.03
CA LYS A 63 -21.12 12.07 -3.76
C LYS A 63 -21.85 10.74 -3.69
N ALA A 64 -21.12 9.64 -3.47
CA ALA A 64 -21.77 8.34 -3.44
C ALA A 64 -22.59 8.16 -2.15
N LEU A 65 -23.73 7.50 -2.29
CA LEU A 65 -24.45 6.95 -1.13
C LEU A 65 -23.63 5.84 -0.52
N ASP A 66 -23.78 5.64 0.78
CA ASP A 66 -23.19 4.51 1.46
C ASP A 66 -23.82 3.21 0.91
N PRO A 67 -23.06 2.25 0.43
CA PRO A 67 -23.62 1.03 -0.15
C PRO A 67 -24.35 0.22 0.92
N ASP A 68 -25.39 -0.47 0.51
CA ASP A 68 -26.10 -1.44 1.33
C ASP A 68 -25.50 -2.81 1.06
N ILE A 69 -24.62 -3.26 1.96
CA ILE A 69 -23.93 -4.53 1.88
C ILE A 69 -23.97 -5.25 3.22
N ASP A 70 -24.03 -6.58 3.18
CA ASP A 70 -24.00 -7.38 4.39
C ASP A 70 -22.61 -7.58 4.95
N ALA A 71 -21.63 -7.78 4.10
CA ALA A 71 -20.24 -8.00 4.50
C ALA A 71 -19.26 -7.27 3.59
N LEU A 72 -18.17 -6.75 4.17
CA LEU A 72 -17.02 -6.19 3.47
C LEU A 72 -15.79 -7.02 3.81
N ILE A 73 -15.13 -7.58 2.79
CA ILE A 73 -13.85 -8.27 2.95
C ILE A 73 -12.80 -7.48 2.17
N VAL A 74 -11.75 -7.07 2.87
CA VAL A 74 -10.63 -6.32 2.29
C VAL A 74 -9.38 -7.18 2.34
N ASP A 75 -8.91 -7.60 1.17
CA ASP A 75 -7.66 -8.33 1.01
C ASP A 75 -6.49 -7.35 0.82
N GLU A 76 -5.27 -7.76 1.18
CA GLU A 76 -4.05 -6.93 1.15
C GLU A 76 -4.24 -5.58 1.86
N ALA A 77 -4.94 -5.59 2.98
CA ALA A 77 -5.35 -4.37 3.68
C ALA A 77 -4.18 -3.51 4.17
N GLN A 78 -2.98 -4.10 4.37
CA GLN A 78 -1.76 -3.40 4.74
C GLN A 78 -1.31 -2.38 3.68
N ASP A 79 -1.68 -2.58 2.41
CA ASP A 79 -1.28 -1.69 1.31
C ASP A 79 -2.23 -0.50 1.12
N SER A 80 -3.32 -0.47 1.88
CA SER A 80 -4.30 0.62 1.81
C SER A 80 -3.74 1.91 2.38
N ASN A 81 -3.77 2.98 1.57
CA ASN A 81 -3.43 4.31 2.04
C ASN A 81 -4.61 4.99 2.77
N LYS A 82 -4.35 6.13 3.42
CA LYS A 82 -5.37 6.84 4.22
C LYS A 82 -6.64 7.21 3.45
N THR A 83 -6.51 7.59 2.18
CA THR A 83 -7.67 7.95 1.35
C THR A 83 -8.49 6.72 1.00
N GLN A 84 -7.84 5.61 0.70
CA GLN A 84 -8.52 4.33 0.48
C GLN A 84 -9.19 3.83 1.75
N LYS A 85 -8.54 3.93 2.92
CA LYS A 85 -9.16 3.58 4.20
C LYS A 85 -10.44 4.37 4.46
N LYS A 86 -10.45 5.69 4.22
CA LYS A 86 -11.68 6.49 4.31
C LYS A 86 -12.80 5.97 3.41
N ALA A 87 -12.45 5.52 2.20
CA ALA A 87 -13.44 4.92 1.30
C ALA A 87 -13.95 3.57 1.82
N LEU A 88 -13.06 2.73 2.34
CA LEU A 88 -13.43 1.47 2.99
C LEU A 88 -14.32 1.70 4.22
N ASP A 89 -13.99 2.66 5.08
CA ASP A 89 -14.81 3.04 6.23
C ASP A 89 -16.20 3.50 5.81
N LYS A 90 -16.29 4.25 4.70
CA LYS A 90 -17.57 4.67 4.15
C LYS A 90 -18.38 3.48 3.65
N ILE A 91 -17.75 2.53 2.97
CA ILE A 91 -18.39 1.29 2.48
C ILE A 91 -18.87 0.45 3.67
N ALA A 92 -18.04 0.35 4.72
CA ALA A 92 -18.33 -0.47 5.89
C ALA A 92 -19.43 0.06 6.80
N ARG A 93 -19.88 1.31 6.65
CA ARG A 93 -20.87 1.93 7.56
C ARG A 93 -22.14 1.13 7.75
N ASN A 94 -22.63 0.53 6.68
CA ASN A 94 -23.86 -0.25 6.68
C ASN A 94 -23.59 -1.76 6.68
N ALA A 95 -22.34 -2.19 6.59
CA ALA A 95 -21.98 -3.59 6.62
C ALA A 95 -22.23 -4.17 8.03
N LYS A 96 -22.83 -5.36 8.09
CA LYS A 96 -23.02 -6.09 9.35
C LYS A 96 -21.70 -6.69 9.83
N GLU A 97 -20.85 -7.05 8.90
CA GLU A 97 -19.54 -7.65 9.15
C GLU A 97 -18.50 -7.03 8.24
N TYR A 98 -17.28 -6.82 8.74
CA TYR A 98 -16.16 -6.47 7.91
C TYR A 98 -14.88 -7.20 8.36
N TRP A 99 -14.10 -7.61 7.38
CA TRP A 99 -12.88 -8.38 7.55
C TRP A 99 -11.73 -7.68 6.85
N PHE A 100 -10.65 -7.44 7.59
CA PHE A 100 -9.40 -6.98 7.03
C PHE A 100 -8.41 -8.13 7.05
N VAL A 101 -7.98 -8.55 5.86
CA VAL A 101 -6.99 -9.61 5.67
C VAL A 101 -5.75 -8.97 5.09
N GLY A 102 -4.58 -9.30 5.62
CA GLY A 102 -3.33 -8.75 5.14
C GLY A 102 -2.13 -9.25 5.92
N ASP A 103 -0.96 -8.92 5.42
CA ASP A 103 0.31 -9.27 6.04
C ASP A 103 1.14 -7.99 6.27
N PRO A 104 1.29 -7.52 7.52
CA PRO A 104 2.06 -6.31 7.80
C PRO A 104 3.52 -6.41 7.33
N ASP A 105 4.08 -7.63 7.29
CA ASP A 105 5.45 -7.86 6.84
C ASP A 105 5.62 -7.65 5.32
N GLN A 106 4.51 -7.58 4.57
CA GLN A 106 4.49 -7.35 3.12
C GLN A 106 4.11 -5.92 2.74
N THR A 107 4.10 -4.97 3.67
CA THR A 107 3.81 -3.56 3.38
C THR A 107 4.94 -2.94 2.58
N ILE A 108 4.79 -2.87 1.26
CA ILE A 108 5.79 -2.32 0.32
C ILE A 108 5.38 -0.99 -0.29
N PHE A 109 4.15 -0.52 -0.06
CA PHE A 109 3.59 0.69 -0.65
C PHE A 109 3.59 1.90 0.31
N GLU A 110 4.49 1.95 1.27
CA GLU A 110 4.62 3.11 2.19
C GLU A 110 4.86 4.42 1.43
N TRP A 111 5.60 4.37 0.31
CA TRP A 111 5.80 5.52 -0.56
C TRP A 111 4.50 6.05 -1.19
N ALA A 112 3.46 5.23 -1.28
CA ALA A 112 2.12 5.59 -1.77
C ALA A 112 1.12 5.91 -0.64
N GLY A 113 1.58 5.89 0.62
CA GLY A 113 0.78 6.25 1.79
C GLY A 113 0.25 5.08 2.60
N ALA A 114 0.64 3.85 2.30
CA ALA A 114 0.44 2.73 3.21
C ALA A 114 1.21 2.97 4.52
N ASN A 115 0.77 2.37 5.61
CA ASN A 115 1.36 2.58 6.92
C ASN A 115 1.48 1.25 7.67
N ALA A 116 2.69 0.70 7.67
CA ALA A 116 2.99 -0.54 8.35
C ALA A 116 2.73 -0.46 9.87
N ASP A 117 3.16 0.61 10.53
CA ASP A 117 2.94 0.82 11.97
C ASP A 117 1.45 0.78 12.35
N GLU A 118 0.62 1.40 11.52
CA GLU A 118 -0.83 1.41 11.74
C GLU A 118 -1.41 0.00 11.57
N PHE A 119 -0.97 -0.73 10.53
CA PHE A 119 -1.47 -2.08 10.29
C PHE A 119 -0.99 -3.06 11.37
N TYR A 120 0.26 -2.96 11.83
CA TYR A 120 0.74 -3.72 12.98
C TYR A 120 -0.10 -3.49 14.24
N ARG A 121 -0.50 -2.24 14.51
CA ARG A 121 -1.38 -1.93 15.66
C ARG A 121 -2.78 -2.51 15.49
N LEU A 122 -3.34 -2.46 14.30
CA LEU A 122 -4.67 -2.99 13.99
C LEU A 122 -4.71 -4.52 14.04
N SER A 123 -3.60 -5.18 13.72
CA SER A 123 -3.49 -6.64 13.73
C SER A 123 -3.21 -7.24 15.11
N GLN A 124 -3.02 -6.42 16.15
CA GLN A 124 -2.83 -6.92 17.50
C GLN A 124 -4.07 -7.66 17.99
N GLY A 125 -3.90 -8.94 18.33
CA GLY A 125 -5.00 -9.81 18.75
C GLY A 125 -5.86 -10.34 17.59
N ALA A 126 -5.46 -10.09 16.34
CA ALA A 126 -6.09 -10.71 15.19
C ALA A 126 -5.78 -12.21 15.11
N GLU A 127 -6.65 -12.94 14.44
CA GLU A 127 -6.41 -14.34 14.12
C GLU A 127 -5.32 -14.47 13.06
N GLU A 128 -4.37 -15.39 13.28
CA GLU A 128 -3.23 -15.60 12.38
C GLU A 128 -3.42 -16.85 11.53
N LEU A 129 -3.19 -16.71 10.22
CA LEU A 129 -3.11 -17.84 9.29
C LEU A 129 -1.66 -18.35 9.23
N GLU A 130 -1.34 -19.32 10.07
CA GLU A 130 0.04 -19.81 10.26
C GLU A 130 0.54 -20.65 9.08
N GLN A 131 -0.35 -21.35 8.36
CA GLN A 131 0.03 -22.30 7.34
C GLN A 131 0.28 -21.64 5.99
N GLY A 132 1.53 -21.65 5.55
CA GLY A 132 1.90 -21.25 4.19
C GLY A 132 1.65 -22.38 3.19
N HIS A 133 1.05 -22.04 2.04
CA HIS A 133 0.77 -22.99 0.97
C HIS A 133 1.61 -22.76 -0.29
N ARG A 134 2.43 -21.71 -0.30
CA ARG A 134 3.22 -21.27 -1.46
C ARG A 134 4.71 -21.53 -1.29
N CYS A 135 5.27 -21.14 -0.14
CA CYS A 135 6.71 -21.14 0.06
C CYS A 135 7.22 -22.48 0.62
N SER A 136 8.26 -23.02 0.00
CA SER A 136 8.97 -24.21 0.50
C SER A 136 9.64 -23.96 1.84
N LYS A 137 10.07 -25.03 2.52
CA LYS A 137 10.80 -24.92 3.81
C LYS A 137 12.06 -24.08 3.68
N THR A 138 12.85 -24.28 2.62
CA THR A 138 14.09 -23.53 2.37
C THR A 138 13.82 -22.02 2.26
N ILE A 139 12.81 -21.61 1.46
CA ILE A 139 12.42 -20.21 1.32
C ILE A 139 11.89 -19.66 2.64
N ASN A 140 11.05 -20.42 3.36
CA ASN A 140 10.50 -19.99 4.64
C ASN A 140 11.60 -19.68 5.67
N VAL A 141 12.63 -20.52 5.79
CA VAL A 141 13.79 -20.27 6.67
C VAL A 141 14.51 -18.97 6.30
N LYS A 142 14.74 -18.73 4.99
CA LYS A 142 15.40 -17.50 4.52
C LYS A 142 14.55 -16.27 4.83
N CYS A 143 13.25 -16.32 4.55
CA CYS A 143 12.33 -15.23 4.86
C CYS A 143 12.30 -14.91 6.36
N LYS A 144 12.26 -15.91 7.22
CA LYS A 144 12.30 -15.72 8.68
C LYS A 144 13.56 -15.00 9.14
N ASN A 145 14.71 -15.31 8.56
CA ASN A 145 15.97 -14.64 8.90
C ASN A 145 15.97 -13.16 8.47
N ILE A 146 15.32 -12.84 7.34
CA ILE A 146 15.22 -11.47 6.83
C ILE A 146 14.24 -10.64 7.67
N ILE A 147 13.08 -11.23 8.02
CA ILE A 147 12.01 -10.50 8.70
C ILE A 147 12.24 -10.37 10.23
N LYS A 148 13.06 -11.23 10.82
CA LYS A 148 13.31 -11.25 12.25
C LYS A 148 13.62 -9.88 12.87
N PRO A 149 14.48 -9.02 12.30
CA PRO A 149 14.74 -7.69 12.85
C PRO A 149 13.49 -6.79 12.91
N ILE A 150 12.56 -6.95 11.97
CA ILE A 150 11.29 -6.23 11.96
C ILE A 150 10.39 -6.74 13.08
N TRP A 151 10.29 -8.03 13.26
CA TRP A 151 9.54 -8.63 14.37
C TRP A 151 10.11 -8.23 15.75
N ASP A 152 11.43 -8.21 15.88
CA ASP A 152 12.09 -7.76 17.11
C ASP A 152 11.77 -6.27 17.39
N TYR A 153 11.71 -5.42 16.36
CA TYR A 153 11.34 -4.02 16.49
C TYR A 153 9.88 -3.81 16.94
N TYR A 154 8.93 -4.57 16.40
CA TYR A 154 7.52 -4.49 16.77
C TYR A 154 7.15 -5.33 17.99
N GLY A 155 8.08 -6.13 18.53
CA GLY A 155 7.82 -7.05 19.63
C GLY A 155 6.84 -8.18 19.25
N THR A 156 6.83 -8.59 17.99
CA THR A 156 5.97 -9.65 17.46
C THR A 156 6.81 -10.87 17.09
N HIS A 157 6.23 -12.07 17.24
CA HIS A 157 6.86 -13.32 16.77
C HIS A 157 5.77 -14.19 16.15
N ARG A 158 5.67 -14.12 14.82
CA ARG A 158 4.63 -14.84 14.08
C ARG A 158 5.05 -16.26 13.75
N ILE A 159 4.08 -17.14 13.74
CA ILE A 159 4.30 -18.55 13.40
C ILE A 159 4.03 -18.74 11.92
N TRP A 160 5.10 -18.96 11.15
CA TRP A 160 4.98 -19.34 9.75
C TRP A 160 5.32 -20.81 9.56
N LYS A 161 4.35 -21.60 9.18
CA LYS A 161 4.54 -22.99 8.81
C LYS A 161 4.71 -23.06 7.28
N PRO A 162 5.84 -23.61 6.77
CA PRO A 162 6.05 -23.78 5.34
C PRO A 162 5.13 -24.86 4.76
N THR A 163 5.09 -24.96 3.44
CA THR A 163 4.52 -26.14 2.78
C THR A 163 5.29 -27.42 3.16
N VAL A 164 4.75 -28.57 2.79
CA VAL A 164 5.41 -29.87 3.01
C VAL A 164 6.67 -30.07 2.14
N HIS A 165 6.85 -29.26 1.10
CA HIS A 165 7.97 -29.38 0.17
C HIS A 165 9.24 -28.71 0.69
N ASP A 166 10.38 -29.38 0.52
CA ASP A 166 11.66 -28.86 0.99
C ASP A 166 12.19 -27.70 0.15
N GLY A 167 12.09 -27.79 -1.16
CA GLY A 167 12.65 -26.79 -2.10
C GLY A 167 14.17 -26.91 -2.25
N ASN A 168 14.69 -26.29 -3.29
CA ASN A 168 16.11 -26.23 -3.58
C ASN A 168 16.61 -24.79 -3.63
N GLU A 169 17.88 -24.59 -3.26
CA GLU A 169 18.58 -23.32 -3.36
C GLU A 169 19.74 -23.48 -4.34
N TYR A 170 19.85 -22.57 -5.29
CA TYR A 170 20.92 -22.54 -6.28
C TYR A 170 21.65 -21.20 -6.18
N TYR A 171 22.96 -21.24 -5.99
CA TYR A 171 23.81 -20.06 -6.06
C TYR A 171 24.33 -19.95 -7.50
N LEU A 172 23.93 -18.90 -8.20
CA LEU A 172 24.51 -18.55 -9.48
C LEU A 172 25.71 -17.61 -9.23
N PRO A 173 26.94 -17.98 -9.65
CA PRO A 173 28.05 -17.06 -9.57
C PRO A 173 27.80 -15.90 -10.53
N SER A 174 27.59 -14.70 -10.00
CA SER A 174 27.36 -13.43 -10.70
C SER A 174 26.49 -13.52 -11.97
N LEU A 175 25.20 -13.19 -11.81
CA LEU A 175 24.40 -12.79 -12.96
C LEU A 175 24.83 -11.37 -13.34
N GLU A 176 25.67 -11.24 -14.38
CA GLU A 176 25.71 -10.02 -15.16
C GLU A 176 24.33 -9.92 -15.85
N ILE A 177 23.44 -9.16 -15.26
CA ILE A 177 22.17 -8.81 -15.91
C ILE A 177 22.52 -7.79 -16.98
N GLU A 178 22.79 -8.26 -18.20
CA GLU A 178 22.82 -7.39 -19.37
C GLU A 178 21.43 -6.77 -19.49
N SER A 179 21.38 -5.46 -19.38
CA SER A 179 20.15 -4.65 -19.50
C SER A 179 19.46 -4.77 -20.88
N SER A 180 20.07 -5.46 -21.83
CA SER A 180 19.54 -5.74 -23.16
C SER A 180 18.41 -6.78 -23.21
N ASN A 181 18.19 -7.55 -22.16
CA ASN A 181 17.19 -8.64 -22.12
C ASN A 181 15.87 -8.28 -21.40
N LEU A 182 15.71 -7.05 -20.95
CA LEU A 182 14.45 -6.53 -20.42
C LEU A 182 13.68 -5.79 -21.53
N LYS A 183 13.04 -6.55 -22.40
CA LYS A 183 12.02 -6.02 -23.32
C LYS A 183 10.63 -6.36 -22.81
#